data_098d3c357ff4aa019840ddbf56864191
#
_entry.id   098d3c357ff4aa019840ddbf56864191
#
_cell.length_a   1.000
_cell.length_b   1.000
_cell.length_c   1.000
_cell.angle_alpha   90.00
_cell.angle_beta   90.00
_cell.angle_gamma   90.00
#
_symmetry.space_group_name_H-M   'P 1'
#
loop_
_entity.id
_entity.type
_entity.pdbx_description
1 polymer ?
#
loop_
_entity_poly.entity_id
_entity_poly.type
_entity_poly.pdbx_seq_one_letter_code
_entity_poly.pdbx_strand_id
1 'polypeptide(L)'
;PDANTGVIGYFNIPSRNWMYEDFFFEELMPYVESKYRIKSNKRFRAISGLSMGGGGTITYALHRPDLFSAAAPLSAATGSLDIDKSIQRLNSFGFKYNRDEVRSLLKSNHPLELIDDIPLNKLNSVRWFIDCGDDDYLYEDNSLLHIAFSDRGIILEYRVRDGEHNWTYWRGSLPKVLEFVSQSFHQF
;
A
#
# COMPACT_ATOMS: atom_id res chain seq x y z
N PRO A 1 9.17 -7.45 -2.78
CA PRO A 1 9.26 -8.76 -2.09
C PRO A 1 7.89 -9.39 -1.95
N ASP A 2 7.87 -10.70 -1.79
CA ASP A 2 6.66 -11.47 -1.55
C ASP A 2 6.48 -11.68 -0.04
N ALA A 3 5.35 -11.22 0.53
CA ALA A 3 5.02 -11.44 1.95
C ALA A 3 4.24 -12.74 2.18
N ASN A 4 4.23 -13.66 1.22
CA ASN A 4 3.57 -14.95 1.36
C ASN A 4 4.39 -15.90 2.24
N THR A 5 4.45 -15.61 3.51
CA THR A 5 5.19 -16.36 4.51
C THR A 5 4.27 -17.19 5.41
N GLY A 6 3.04 -17.44 4.96
CA GLY A 6 2.00 -18.10 5.75
C GLY A 6 1.33 -17.20 6.79
N VAL A 7 1.68 -15.91 6.82
CA VAL A 7 1.11 -14.88 7.69
C VAL A 7 0.57 -13.71 6.86
N ILE A 8 -0.25 -12.89 7.46
CA ILE A 8 -1.06 -11.91 6.78
C ILE A 8 -0.31 -10.61 6.55
N GLY A 9 0.19 -10.40 5.32
CA GLY A 9 0.48 -9.08 4.83
C GLY A 9 1.82 -8.49 5.26
N TYR A 10 1.95 -7.20 4.96
CA TYR A 10 3.20 -6.45 4.95
C TYR A 10 3.46 -5.62 6.21
N PHE A 11 2.56 -5.62 7.19
CA PHE A 11 2.65 -4.79 8.38
C PHE A 11 3.21 -5.55 9.59
N ASN A 12 3.56 -4.82 10.63
CA ASN A 12 3.98 -5.38 11.91
C ASN A 12 2.78 -5.87 12.73
N ILE A 13 2.94 -7.03 13.37
CA ILE A 13 2.01 -7.55 14.38
C ILE A 13 2.84 -7.93 15.62
N PRO A 14 3.17 -6.96 16.49
CA PRO A 14 4.07 -7.20 17.63
C PRO A 14 3.56 -8.29 18.57
N SER A 15 2.25 -8.40 18.79
CA SER A 15 1.63 -9.44 19.63
C SER A 15 1.87 -10.87 19.10
N ARG A 16 2.33 -11.00 17.84
CA ARG A 16 2.64 -12.26 17.17
C ARG A 16 4.13 -12.43 16.87
N ASN A 17 4.96 -11.51 17.34
CA ASN A 17 6.38 -11.44 16.97
C ASN A 17 6.59 -11.42 15.44
N TRP A 18 5.68 -10.77 14.73
CA TRP A 18 5.71 -10.60 13.29
C TRP A 18 6.02 -9.15 12.95
N MET A 19 7.24 -8.90 12.47
CA MET A 19 7.78 -7.54 12.24
C MET A 19 8.20 -7.40 10.77
N TYR A 20 7.25 -7.63 9.83
CA TYR A 20 7.58 -7.66 8.41
C TYR A 20 7.87 -6.26 7.84
N GLU A 21 7.21 -5.23 8.34
CA GLU A 21 7.49 -3.86 7.94
C GLU A 21 8.89 -3.41 8.39
N ASP A 22 9.28 -3.74 9.63
CA ASP A 22 10.61 -3.46 10.14
C ASP A 22 11.66 -4.23 9.33
N PHE A 23 11.44 -5.50 9.04
CA PHE A 23 12.30 -6.28 8.14
C PHE A 23 12.45 -5.60 6.78
N PHE A 24 11.34 -5.08 6.21
CA PHE A 24 11.39 -4.41 4.90
C PHE A 24 12.26 -3.14 4.93
N PHE A 25 12.07 -2.28 5.93
CA PHE A 25 12.75 -0.99 5.99
C PHE A 25 14.14 -1.05 6.61
N GLU A 26 14.36 -1.90 7.59
CA GLU A 26 15.60 -1.94 8.38
C GLU A 26 16.60 -2.98 7.86
N GLU A 27 16.14 -4.03 7.17
CA GLU A 27 17.01 -5.09 6.68
C GLU A 27 16.99 -5.19 5.15
N LEU A 28 15.83 -5.48 4.53
CA LEU A 28 15.74 -5.76 3.11
C LEU A 28 16.14 -4.57 2.24
N MET A 29 15.57 -3.39 2.48
CA MET A 29 15.84 -2.22 1.67
C MET A 29 17.31 -1.78 1.77
N PRO A 30 17.95 -1.66 2.96
CA PRO A 30 19.36 -1.37 3.07
C PRO A 30 20.25 -2.44 2.45
N TYR A 31 19.89 -3.72 2.60
CA TYR A 31 20.62 -4.81 1.98
C TYR A 31 20.64 -4.70 0.46
N VAL A 32 19.47 -4.50 -0.17
CA VAL A 32 19.37 -4.33 -1.63
C VAL A 32 20.16 -3.11 -2.10
N GLU A 33 20.02 -1.97 -1.41
CA GLU A 33 20.75 -0.74 -1.74
C GLU A 33 22.27 -0.87 -1.59
N SER A 34 22.74 -1.71 -0.67
CA SER A 34 24.16 -2.00 -0.51
C SER A 34 24.73 -2.94 -1.57
N LYS A 35 23.90 -3.81 -2.16
CA LYS A 35 24.31 -4.82 -3.14
C LYS A 35 24.30 -4.32 -4.58
N TYR A 36 23.43 -3.39 -4.88
CA TYR A 36 23.22 -2.93 -6.25
C TYR A 36 23.57 -1.45 -6.37
N ARG A 37 23.97 -1.03 -7.56
CA ARG A 37 24.24 0.38 -7.85
C ARG A 37 22.94 1.18 -7.94
N ILE A 38 22.42 1.59 -6.80
CA ILE A 38 21.14 2.27 -6.62
C ILE A 38 21.37 3.71 -6.10
N LYS A 39 20.54 4.63 -6.53
CA LYS A 39 20.46 5.97 -5.93
C LYS A 39 19.53 5.91 -4.72
N SER A 40 20.10 5.70 -3.52
CA SER A 40 19.38 5.45 -2.28
C SER A 40 18.87 6.73 -1.60
N ASN A 41 18.05 7.51 -2.29
CA ASN A 41 17.36 8.66 -1.71
C ASN A 41 15.92 8.73 -2.21
N LYS A 42 15.06 9.45 -1.47
CA LYS A 42 13.63 9.59 -1.73
C LYS A 42 13.30 9.85 -3.20
N ARG A 43 14.02 10.78 -3.84
CA ARG A 43 13.76 11.18 -5.24
C ARG A 43 13.74 10.00 -6.21
N PHE A 44 14.57 8.98 -5.96
CA PHE A 44 14.74 7.83 -6.85
C PHE A 44 14.16 6.54 -6.27
N ARG A 45 13.32 6.64 -5.23
CA ARG A 45 12.57 5.52 -4.70
C ARG A 45 11.09 5.66 -5.03
N ALA A 46 10.53 4.62 -5.57
CA ALA A 46 9.10 4.46 -5.72
C ALA A 46 8.69 3.08 -5.20
N ILE A 47 7.44 2.95 -4.80
CA ILE A 47 6.88 1.69 -4.35
C ILE A 47 5.65 1.36 -5.17
N SER A 48 5.53 0.10 -5.57
CA SER A 48 4.36 -0.42 -6.28
C SER A 48 4.14 -1.88 -5.92
N GLY A 49 2.91 -2.32 -6.01
CA GLY A 49 2.50 -3.69 -5.78
C GLY A 49 1.06 -3.90 -6.21
N LEU A 50 0.67 -5.15 -6.35
CA LEU A 50 -0.68 -5.53 -6.72
C LEU A 50 -1.38 -6.30 -5.60
N SER A 51 -2.70 -6.20 -5.52
CA SER A 51 -3.52 -6.94 -4.55
C SER A 51 -3.05 -6.70 -3.11
N MET A 52 -2.62 -7.72 -2.39
CA MET A 52 -2.00 -7.58 -1.07
C MET A 52 -0.78 -6.65 -1.10
N GLY A 53 0.05 -6.74 -2.14
CA GLY A 53 1.18 -5.82 -2.34
C GLY A 53 0.75 -4.39 -2.66
N GLY A 54 -0.42 -4.20 -3.25
CA GLY A 54 -1.06 -2.88 -3.42
C GLY A 54 -1.43 -2.25 -2.07
N GLY A 55 -2.04 -3.05 -1.18
CA GLY A 55 -2.30 -2.64 0.20
C GLY A 55 -1.02 -2.26 0.94
N GLY A 56 0.02 -3.12 0.87
CA GLY A 56 1.34 -2.82 1.44
C GLY A 56 1.98 -1.55 0.85
N THR A 57 1.81 -1.31 -0.45
CA THR A 57 2.30 -0.10 -1.12
C THR A 57 1.71 1.16 -0.49
N ILE A 58 0.40 1.21 -0.31
CA ILE A 58 -0.28 2.37 0.31
C ILE A 58 0.17 2.53 1.75
N THR A 59 0.09 1.48 2.56
CA THR A 59 0.45 1.54 3.98
C THR A 59 1.89 2.00 4.18
N TYR A 60 2.85 1.44 3.44
CA TYR A 60 4.25 1.82 3.55
C TYR A 60 4.52 3.25 3.11
N ALA A 61 3.87 3.72 2.04
CA ALA A 61 4.03 5.10 1.60
C ALA A 61 3.37 6.10 2.55
N LEU A 62 2.31 5.70 3.27
CA LEU A 62 1.69 6.50 4.32
C LEU A 62 2.54 6.52 5.59
N HIS A 63 3.10 5.40 6.02
CA HIS A 63 3.98 5.34 7.19
C HIS A 63 5.30 6.07 6.95
N ARG A 64 5.85 5.96 5.76
CA ARG A 64 7.16 6.50 5.41
C ARG A 64 7.13 7.40 4.17
N PRO A 65 6.35 8.50 4.20
CA PRO A 65 6.29 9.44 3.08
C PRO A 65 7.64 10.15 2.85
N ASP A 66 8.56 10.06 3.81
CA ASP A 66 9.94 10.55 3.71
C ASP A 66 10.82 9.68 2.79
N LEU A 67 10.45 8.44 2.51
CA LEU A 67 11.28 7.49 1.76
C LEU A 67 10.94 7.40 0.27
N PHE A 68 9.71 7.69 -0.14
CA PHE A 68 9.23 7.46 -1.50
C PHE A 68 8.85 8.75 -2.21
N SER A 69 9.28 8.90 -3.47
CA SER A 69 8.81 9.98 -4.35
C SER A 69 7.47 9.65 -5.01
N ALA A 70 7.15 8.35 -5.16
CA ALA A 70 5.91 7.88 -5.77
C ALA A 70 5.45 6.57 -5.15
N ALA A 71 4.13 6.40 -5.11
CA ALA A 71 3.45 5.16 -4.73
C ALA A 71 2.38 4.82 -5.78
N ALA A 72 2.43 3.60 -6.30
CA ALA A 72 1.56 3.17 -7.38
C ALA A 72 0.93 1.79 -7.08
N PRO A 73 -0.05 1.72 -6.15
CA PRO A 73 -0.78 0.49 -5.88
C PRO A 73 -1.72 0.11 -7.03
N LEU A 74 -1.79 -1.19 -7.30
CA LEU A 74 -2.71 -1.80 -8.25
C LEU A 74 -3.68 -2.71 -7.50
N SER A 75 -5.00 -2.55 -7.73
CA SER A 75 -6.03 -3.36 -7.07
C SER A 75 -5.74 -3.55 -5.58
N ALA A 76 -5.56 -2.46 -4.86
CA ALA A 76 -5.05 -2.49 -3.49
C ALA A 76 -6.01 -3.20 -2.53
N ALA A 77 -5.53 -4.24 -1.85
CA ALA A 77 -6.25 -4.92 -0.79
C ALA A 77 -6.01 -4.19 0.55
N THR A 78 -6.89 -3.25 0.90
CA THR A 78 -6.78 -2.46 2.14
C THR A 78 -7.44 -3.15 3.33
N GLY A 79 -8.35 -4.06 3.07
CA GLY A 79 -9.17 -4.69 4.09
C GLY A 79 -10.41 -3.88 4.46
N SER A 80 -11.22 -4.42 5.35
CA SER A 80 -12.45 -3.78 5.80
C SER A 80 -12.22 -3.02 7.11
N LEU A 81 -12.80 -1.82 7.23
CA LEU A 81 -12.88 -1.11 8.52
C LEU A 81 -13.89 -1.73 9.50
N ASP A 82 -14.78 -2.61 9.02
CA ASP A 82 -15.68 -3.39 9.86
C ASP A 82 -14.87 -4.38 10.70
N ILE A 83 -14.88 -4.18 12.01
CA ILE A 83 -14.09 -4.98 12.97
C ILE A 83 -14.52 -6.44 12.93
N ASP A 84 -15.81 -6.74 12.80
CA ASP A 84 -16.30 -8.13 12.82
C ASP A 84 -15.92 -8.88 11.54
N LYS A 85 -15.99 -8.22 10.38
CA LYS A 85 -15.49 -8.77 9.12
C LYS A 85 -13.98 -8.99 9.18
N SER A 86 -13.24 -8.05 9.76
CA SER A 86 -11.79 -8.13 9.90
C SER A 86 -11.39 -9.26 10.86
N ILE A 87 -12.08 -9.45 11.98
CA ILE A 87 -11.89 -10.59 12.89
C ILE A 87 -12.14 -11.89 12.15
N GLN A 88 -13.27 -12.00 11.42
CA GLN A 88 -13.62 -13.21 10.68
C GLN A 88 -12.53 -13.56 9.65
N ARG A 89 -12.07 -12.56 8.90
CA ARG A 89 -10.99 -12.74 7.91
C ARG A 89 -9.68 -13.18 8.58
N LEU A 90 -9.25 -12.49 9.64
CA LEU A 90 -8.02 -12.82 10.36
C LEU A 90 -8.08 -14.23 10.97
N ASN A 91 -9.25 -14.60 11.53
CA ASN A 91 -9.44 -15.93 12.10
C ASN A 91 -9.45 -17.03 11.04
N SER A 92 -9.86 -16.75 9.80
CA SER A 92 -9.81 -17.72 8.69
C SER A 92 -8.38 -18.13 8.30
N PHE A 93 -7.39 -17.32 8.66
CA PHE A 93 -5.97 -17.65 8.51
C PHE A 93 -5.38 -18.39 9.72
N GLY A 94 -6.22 -18.86 10.64
CA GLY A 94 -5.81 -19.63 11.82
C GLY A 94 -5.38 -18.79 13.02
N PHE A 95 -5.60 -17.47 12.99
CA PHE A 95 -5.30 -16.58 14.10
C PHE A 95 -6.54 -16.31 14.94
N LYS A 96 -6.33 -16.14 16.24
CA LYS A 96 -7.40 -15.71 17.16
C LYS A 96 -7.09 -14.28 17.59
N TYR A 97 -7.86 -13.33 17.08
CA TYR A 97 -7.78 -11.93 17.46
C TYR A 97 -9.02 -11.51 18.24
N ASN A 98 -8.81 -10.68 19.26
CA ASN A 98 -9.91 -9.99 19.93
C ASN A 98 -10.20 -8.64 19.25
N ARG A 99 -11.30 -7.99 19.64
CA ARG A 99 -11.75 -6.73 19.02
C ARG A 99 -10.76 -5.59 19.21
N ASP A 100 -10.09 -5.52 20.35
CA ASP A 100 -9.16 -4.42 20.65
C ASP A 100 -7.86 -4.58 19.86
N GLU A 101 -7.38 -5.81 19.68
CA GLU A 101 -6.24 -6.10 18.80
C GLU A 101 -6.55 -5.71 17.36
N VAL A 102 -7.73 -6.07 16.83
CA VAL A 102 -8.12 -5.74 15.46
C VAL A 102 -8.30 -4.23 15.30
N ARG A 103 -8.94 -3.55 16.28
CA ARG A 103 -9.07 -2.08 16.25
C ARG A 103 -7.69 -1.40 16.22
N SER A 104 -6.75 -1.88 17.03
CA SER A 104 -5.38 -1.36 17.04
C SER A 104 -4.68 -1.58 15.70
N LEU A 105 -4.81 -2.77 15.11
CA LEU A 105 -4.24 -3.07 13.80
C LEU A 105 -4.82 -2.19 12.68
N LEU A 106 -6.14 -1.99 12.67
CA LEU A 106 -6.80 -1.11 11.70
C LEU A 106 -6.32 0.33 11.85
N LYS A 107 -6.33 0.85 13.07
CA LYS A 107 -5.87 2.21 13.35
C LYS A 107 -4.42 2.45 12.92
N SER A 108 -3.57 1.45 13.09
CA SER A 108 -2.14 1.57 12.76
C SER A 108 -1.81 1.29 11.29
N ASN A 109 -2.69 0.63 10.52
CA ASN A 109 -2.31 0.14 9.20
C ASN A 109 -3.34 0.42 8.10
N HIS A 110 -4.59 0.69 8.44
CA HIS A 110 -5.61 0.91 7.43
C HIS A 110 -5.46 2.30 6.80
N PRO A 111 -5.35 2.42 5.47
CA PRO A 111 -5.09 3.70 4.81
C PRO A 111 -6.08 4.81 5.18
N LEU A 112 -7.38 4.49 5.28
CA LEU A 112 -8.44 5.45 5.63
C LEU A 112 -8.35 5.96 7.07
N GLU A 113 -7.68 5.23 7.97
CA GLU A 113 -7.38 5.69 9.32
C GLU A 113 -6.10 6.55 9.35
N LEU A 114 -5.09 6.16 8.55
CA LEU A 114 -3.78 6.81 8.57
C LEU A 114 -3.78 8.20 7.94
N ILE A 115 -4.56 8.41 6.87
CA ILE A 115 -4.52 9.67 6.11
C ILE A 115 -4.92 10.89 6.93
N ASP A 116 -5.72 10.73 7.97
CA ASP A 116 -6.18 11.84 8.80
C ASP A 116 -5.11 12.32 9.79
N ASP A 117 -4.24 11.43 10.22
CA ASP A 117 -3.20 11.70 11.20
C ASP A 117 -1.90 12.27 10.57
N ILE A 118 -1.73 12.14 9.24
CA ILE A 118 -0.50 12.55 8.56
C ILE A 118 -0.65 13.98 7.99
N PRO A 119 0.32 14.88 8.23
CA PRO A 119 0.29 16.22 7.67
C PRO A 119 0.20 16.24 6.14
N LEU A 120 -0.69 17.07 5.58
CA LEU A 120 -0.97 17.12 4.14
C LEU A 120 0.27 17.40 3.29
N ASN A 121 1.19 18.23 3.76
CA ASN A 121 2.44 18.50 3.06
C ASN A 121 3.34 17.26 2.94
N LYS A 122 3.29 16.33 3.89
CA LYS A 122 3.98 15.04 3.79
C LYS A 122 3.28 14.12 2.80
N LEU A 123 1.94 14.05 2.83
CA LEU A 123 1.17 13.25 1.89
C LEU A 123 1.38 13.73 0.45
N ASN A 124 1.35 15.04 0.21
CA ASN A 124 1.61 15.64 -1.10
C ASN A 124 3.08 15.67 -1.51
N SER A 125 3.99 15.22 -0.65
CA SER A 125 5.40 14.99 -1.01
C SER A 125 5.63 13.64 -1.69
N VAL A 126 4.61 12.78 -1.75
CA VAL A 126 4.55 11.54 -2.51
C VAL A 126 3.59 11.74 -3.68
N ARG A 127 3.96 11.32 -4.87
CA ARG A 127 3.04 11.23 -6.00
C ARG A 127 2.25 9.93 -5.90
N TRP A 128 0.94 10.00 -6.04
CA TRP A 128 0.05 8.85 -5.89
C TRP A 128 -0.58 8.47 -7.22
N PHE A 129 -0.58 7.18 -7.53
CA PHE A 129 -1.26 6.59 -8.68
C PHE A 129 -1.99 5.33 -8.21
N ILE A 130 -3.31 5.32 -8.31
CA ILE A 130 -4.14 4.17 -7.93
C ILE A 130 -4.83 3.65 -9.19
N ASP A 131 -4.74 2.33 -9.44
CA ASP A 131 -5.34 1.69 -10.62
C ASP A 131 -6.09 0.42 -10.16
N CYS A 132 -7.36 0.29 -10.54
CA CYS A 132 -8.19 -0.86 -10.23
C CYS A 132 -9.18 -1.13 -11.36
N GLY A 133 -9.45 -2.39 -11.66
CA GLY A 133 -10.48 -2.77 -12.62
C GLY A 133 -11.89 -2.51 -12.07
N ASP A 134 -12.85 -2.22 -12.94
CA ASP A 134 -14.25 -1.98 -12.58
C ASP A 134 -15.00 -3.26 -12.17
N ASP A 135 -14.54 -4.43 -12.67
CA ASP A 135 -15.04 -5.74 -12.27
C ASP A 135 -14.18 -6.41 -11.17
N ASP A 136 -13.20 -5.70 -10.62
CA ASP A 136 -12.37 -6.17 -9.51
C ASP A 136 -13.18 -6.16 -8.19
N TYR A 137 -13.18 -7.24 -7.43
CA TYR A 137 -13.87 -7.31 -6.15
C TYR A 137 -13.33 -6.31 -5.10
N LEU A 138 -12.18 -5.70 -5.34
CA LEU A 138 -11.60 -4.62 -4.53
C LEU A 138 -11.91 -3.22 -5.08
N TYR A 139 -12.74 -3.12 -6.13
CA TYR A 139 -13.08 -1.84 -6.76
C TYR A 139 -13.66 -0.84 -5.76
N GLU A 140 -14.59 -1.28 -4.91
CA GLU A 140 -15.22 -0.41 -3.90
C GLU A 140 -14.17 0.16 -2.94
N ASP A 141 -13.28 -0.67 -2.39
CA ASP A 141 -12.23 -0.25 -1.48
C ASP A 141 -11.28 0.77 -2.13
N ASN A 142 -10.88 0.54 -3.41
CA ASN A 142 -10.02 1.46 -4.14
C ASN A 142 -10.73 2.77 -4.50
N SER A 143 -12.03 2.74 -4.75
CA SER A 143 -12.85 3.93 -4.97
C SER A 143 -13.00 4.76 -3.68
N LEU A 144 -13.18 4.12 -2.54
CA LEU A 144 -13.19 4.78 -1.23
C LEU A 144 -11.85 5.45 -0.91
N LEU A 145 -10.72 4.81 -1.26
CA LEU A 145 -9.41 5.44 -1.15
C LEU A 145 -9.32 6.71 -2.01
N HIS A 146 -9.77 6.65 -3.27
CA HIS A 146 -9.78 7.81 -4.15
C HIS A 146 -10.59 8.96 -3.54
N ILE A 147 -11.79 8.69 -3.05
CA ILE A 147 -12.66 9.69 -2.43
C ILE A 147 -11.97 10.31 -1.21
N ALA A 148 -11.48 9.48 -0.29
CA ALA A 148 -10.85 9.94 0.94
C ALA A 148 -9.57 10.77 0.68
N PHE A 149 -8.75 10.36 -0.29
CA PHE A 149 -7.57 11.13 -0.71
C PHE A 149 -7.98 12.48 -1.30
N SER A 150 -9.02 12.51 -2.15
CA SER A 150 -9.54 13.75 -2.74
C SER A 150 -10.11 14.69 -1.69
N ASP A 151 -10.91 14.18 -0.77
CA ASP A 151 -11.51 14.96 0.32
C ASP A 151 -10.44 15.56 1.25
N ARG A 152 -9.35 14.84 1.44
CA ARG A 152 -8.20 15.29 2.23
C ARG A 152 -7.32 16.31 1.47
N GLY A 153 -7.54 16.51 0.17
CA GLY A 153 -6.72 17.38 -0.67
C GLY A 153 -5.39 16.76 -1.09
N ILE A 154 -5.31 15.44 -1.11
CA ILE A 154 -4.14 14.71 -1.62
C ILE A 154 -4.22 14.64 -3.13
N ILE A 155 -3.13 15.04 -3.81
CA ILE A 155 -3.06 15.01 -5.27
C ILE A 155 -2.74 13.58 -5.71
N LEU A 156 -3.65 12.98 -6.49
CA LEU A 156 -3.46 11.62 -6.99
C LEU A 156 -3.97 11.47 -8.43
N GLU A 157 -3.43 10.50 -9.12
CA GLU A 157 -3.97 9.96 -10.36
C GLU A 157 -4.76 8.69 -10.05
N TYR A 158 -6.05 8.68 -10.37
CA TYR A 158 -6.90 7.49 -10.23
C TYR A 158 -7.29 6.96 -11.59
N ARG A 159 -7.13 5.67 -11.81
CA ARG A 159 -7.48 4.98 -13.05
C ARG A 159 -8.42 3.82 -12.77
N VAL A 160 -9.51 3.81 -13.51
CA VAL A 160 -10.46 2.69 -13.59
C VAL A 160 -10.58 2.29 -15.04
N ARG A 161 -10.46 1.01 -15.32
CA ARG A 161 -10.59 0.44 -16.64
C ARG A 161 -11.32 -0.90 -16.56
N ASP A 162 -11.93 -1.30 -17.69
CA ASP A 162 -12.51 -2.62 -17.84
C ASP A 162 -11.52 -3.73 -17.44
N GLY A 163 -11.94 -4.58 -16.51
CA GLY A 163 -11.17 -5.72 -16.06
C GLY A 163 -11.33 -6.13 -14.61
N GLU A 164 -10.86 -7.33 -14.33
CA GLU A 164 -11.00 -8.06 -13.09
C GLU A 164 -9.69 -8.12 -12.29
N HIS A 165 -9.78 -8.76 -11.09
CA HIS A 165 -8.63 -9.03 -10.22
C HIS A 165 -7.73 -10.15 -10.78
N ASN A 166 -7.01 -9.87 -11.85
CA ASN A 166 -6.20 -10.87 -12.54
C ASN A 166 -4.93 -10.31 -13.21
N TRP A 167 -4.04 -11.23 -13.58
CA TRP A 167 -2.76 -10.89 -14.21
C TRP A 167 -2.91 -10.20 -15.57
N THR A 168 -3.99 -10.42 -16.30
CA THR A 168 -4.23 -9.75 -17.61
C THR A 168 -4.39 -8.25 -17.38
N TYR A 169 -5.20 -7.88 -16.39
CA TYR A 169 -5.39 -6.50 -16.01
C TYR A 169 -4.06 -5.85 -15.57
N TRP A 170 -3.37 -6.47 -14.61
CA TRP A 170 -2.13 -5.89 -14.05
C TRP A 170 -0.99 -5.78 -15.04
N ARG A 171 -0.84 -6.73 -15.97
CA ARG A 171 0.15 -6.62 -17.07
C ARG A 171 -0.16 -5.45 -17.99
N GLY A 172 -1.45 -5.16 -18.23
CA GLY A 172 -1.88 -4.00 -18.99
C GLY A 172 -1.63 -2.67 -18.26
N SER A 173 -1.68 -2.66 -16.90
CA SER A 173 -1.43 -1.49 -16.06
C SER A 173 0.05 -1.18 -15.89
N LEU A 174 0.90 -2.19 -15.86
CA LEU A 174 2.32 -2.06 -15.56
C LEU A 174 3.07 -1.00 -16.40
N PRO A 175 2.89 -0.88 -17.72
CA PRO A 175 3.53 0.19 -18.49
C PRO A 175 3.19 1.58 -17.98
N LYS A 176 1.95 1.82 -17.54
CA LYS A 176 1.51 3.11 -17.00
C LYS A 176 2.09 3.40 -15.63
N VAL A 177 2.22 2.38 -14.79
CA VAL A 177 2.93 2.48 -13.51
C VAL A 177 4.39 2.86 -13.73
N LEU A 178 5.08 2.19 -14.66
CA LEU A 178 6.48 2.48 -14.97
C LEU A 178 6.68 3.88 -15.54
N GLU A 179 5.77 4.34 -16.41
CA GLU A 179 5.75 5.70 -16.93
C GLU A 179 5.61 6.73 -15.79
N PHE A 180 4.60 6.54 -14.92
CA PHE A 180 4.35 7.39 -13.77
C PHE A 180 5.55 7.48 -12.82
N VAL A 181 6.13 6.34 -12.48
CA VAL A 181 7.33 6.25 -11.62
C VAL A 181 8.52 6.94 -12.27
N SER A 182 8.75 6.68 -13.57
CA SER A 182 9.84 7.33 -14.32
C SER A 182 9.72 8.86 -14.31
N GLN A 183 8.51 9.37 -14.55
CA GLN A 183 8.26 10.82 -14.47
C GLN A 183 8.57 11.37 -13.08
N SER A 184 8.25 10.64 -12.01
CA SER A 184 8.53 11.06 -10.63
C SER A 184 10.01 11.25 -10.36
N PHE A 185 10.86 10.47 -11.00
CA PHE A 185 12.33 10.58 -10.87
C PHE A 185 12.92 11.78 -11.61
N HIS A 186 12.20 12.32 -12.58
CA HIS A 186 12.65 13.41 -13.44
C HIS A 186 11.99 14.77 -13.14
N GLN A 187 11.01 14.80 -12.25
CA GLN A 187 10.42 16.07 -11.81
C GLN A 187 11.39 16.82 -10.88
N PHE A 188 11.62 18.08 -11.20
CA PHE A 188 12.50 19.03 -10.49
C PHE A 188 11.66 19.94 -9.59
#